data_07079d6d2b7f8070b47de5fe6a0fe233
#
_entry.id   07079d6d2b7f8070b47de5fe6a0fe233
#
_cell.length_a   1.000
_cell.length_b   1.000
_cell.length_c   1.000
_cell.angle_alpha   90.00
_cell.angle_beta   90.00
_cell.angle_gamma   90.00
#
_symmetry.space_group_name_H-M   'P 1'
#
loop_
_entity.id
_entity.type
_entity.pdbx_description
1 polymer ?
#
loop_
_entity_poly.entity_id
_entity_poly.type
_entity_poly.pdbx_seq_one_letter_code
_entity_poly.pdbx_strand_id
1 'polypeptide(L)'
;MLSSEVHSGDVLLNITGASIGRSCIYSFNDRANVNQHVCILRLSKEGKEKLLPEFLLQQILSDRIQQQVMDCQNGGSREGLNFQQIADFNIVIPDINEQRKICGMLNTFDCKVIREETSLNALLNLRASLMQRLFI
;
A
#
# COMPACT_ATOMS: atom_id res chain seq x y z
N MET A 1 -16.04 -18.06 9.53
CA MET A 1 -16.24 -16.97 8.58
C MET A 1 -15.10 -15.99 8.78
N LEU A 2 -14.27 -15.74 7.77
CA LEU A 2 -13.26 -14.67 7.85
C LEU A 2 -14.05 -13.35 7.90
N SER A 3 -13.75 -12.53 8.89
CA SER A 3 -14.40 -11.23 9.03
C SER A 3 -13.97 -10.33 7.87
N SER A 4 -14.92 -9.72 7.16
CA SER A 4 -14.66 -8.68 6.14
C SER A 4 -14.51 -7.29 6.78
N GLU A 5 -14.75 -7.17 8.08
CA GLU A 5 -14.67 -5.91 8.82
C GLU A 5 -13.21 -5.46 8.96
N VAL A 6 -12.95 -4.22 8.60
CA VAL A 6 -11.65 -3.56 8.63
C VAL A 6 -11.49 -2.76 9.91
N HIS A 7 -10.31 -2.81 10.50
CA HIS A 7 -9.97 -2.02 11.68
C HIS A 7 -8.81 -1.07 11.37
N SER A 8 -8.77 0.06 12.07
CA SER A 8 -7.65 1.00 11.96
C SER A 8 -6.32 0.31 12.22
N GLY A 9 -5.36 0.52 11.32
CA GLY A 9 -4.04 -0.13 11.32
C GLY A 9 -3.98 -1.45 10.54
N ASP A 10 -5.08 -1.92 9.93
CA ASP A 10 -5.03 -3.04 9.01
C ASP A 10 -4.34 -2.64 7.71
N VAL A 11 -3.49 -3.51 7.19
CA VAL A 11 -2.94 -3.35 5.84
C VAL A 11 -3.85 -4.10 4.86
N LEU A 12 -4.32 -3.39 3.86
CA LEU A 12 -5.21 -3.91 2.82
C LEU A 12 -4.40 -4.22 1.57
N LEU A 13 -4.56 -5.42 1.03
CA LEU A 13 -3.88 -5.88 -0.18
C LEU A 13 -4.92 -6.28 -1.23
N ASN A 14 -4.87 -5.66 -2.41
CA ASN A 14 -5.67 -6.11 -3.53
C ASN A 14 -5.10 -7.41 -4.11
N ILE A 15 -5.94 -8.44 -4.18
CA ILE A 15 -5.54 -9.80 -4.53
C ILE A 15 -6.07 -10.28 -5.89
N THR A 16 -6.80 -9.44 -6.64
CA THR A 16 -7.35 -9.82 -7.95
C THR A 16 -7.34 -8.67 -8.96
N GLY A 17 -7.36 -9.01 -10.23
CA GLY A 17 -7.54 -8.08 -11.35
C GLY A 17 -6.31 -7.18 -11.61
N ALA A 18 -6.50 -6.13 -12.42
CA ALA A 18 -5.43 -5.25 -12.89
C ALA A 18 -4.73 -4.43 -11.78
N SER A 19 -5.31 -4.39 -10.58
CA SER A 19 -4.74 -3.67 -9.42
C SER A 19 -4.11 -4.60 -8.39
N ILE A 20 -3.88 -5.86 -8.73
CA ILE A 20 -3.28 -6.84 -7.83
C ILE A 20 -1.93 -6.33 -7.30
N GLY A 21 -1.65 -6.57 -6.03
CA GLY A 21 -0.43 -6.07 -5.36
C GLY A 21 -0.55 -4.65 -4.80
N ARG A 22 -1.54 -3.84 -5.22
CA ARG A 22 -1.76 -2.52 -4.61
C ARG A 22 -2.21 -2.66 -3.16
N SER A 23 -1.67 -1.80 -2.31
CA SER A 23 -1.87 -1.89 -0.86
C SER A 23 -1.97 -0.52 -0.22
N CYS A 24 -2.66 -0.45 0.91
CA CYS A 24 -2.73 0.73 1.75
C CYS A 24 -2.97 0.34 3.22
N ILE A 25 -2.79 1.29 4.14
CA ILE A 25 -3.23 1.14 5.53
C ILE A 25 -4.59 1.78 5.68
N TYR A 26 -5.50 1.07 6.34
CA TYR A 26 -6.77 1.65 6.76
C TYR A 26 -6.55 2.46 8.04
N SER A 27 -6.71 3.78 7.95
CA SER A 27 -6.45 4.74 9.04
C SER A 27 -7.70 5.35 9.66
N PHE A 28 -8.88 4.96 9.19
CA PHE A 28 -10.16 5.48 9.69
C PHE A 28 -10.66 4.66 10.86
N ASN A 29 -11.53 5.27 11.70
CA ASN A 29 -12.17 4.61 12.81
C ASN A 29 -13.64 4.23 12.51
N ASP A 30 -14.08 4.42 11.28
CA ASP A 30 -15.41 4.07 10.84
C ASP A 30 -15.54 2.56 10.61
N ARG A 31 -16.76 2.04 10.69
CA ARG A 31 -17.03 0.66 10.30
C ARG A 31 -16.96 0.54 8.79
N ALA A 32 -16.07 -0.31 8.32
CA ALA A 32 -15.90 -0.62 6.91
C ALA A 32 -15.73 -2.11 6.69
N ASN A 33 -16.06 -2.56 5.50
CA ASN A 33 -15.88 -3.94 5.08
C ASN A 33 -15.18 -3.97 3.73
N VAL A 34 -14.35 -4.98 3.52
CA VAL A 34 -13.77 -5.28 2.21
C VAL A 34 -14.60 -6.31 1.45
N ASN A 35 -14.49 -6.27 0.14
CA ASN A 35 -15.04 -7.29 -0.75
C ASN A 35 -14.04 -8.43 -0.96
N GLN A 36 -14.41 -9.43 -1.76
CA GLN A 36 -13.60 -10.62 -2.08
C GLN A 36 -12.29 -10.32 -2.85
N HIS A 37 -12.09 -9.10 -3.30
CA HIS A 37 -10.91 -8.68 -4.05
C HIS A 37 -9.79 -8.12 -3.16
N VAL A 38 -10.05 -7.96 -1.86
CA VAL A 38 -9.11 -7.37 -0.91
C VAL A 38 -8.87 -8.31 0.25
N CYS A 39 -7.61 -8.59 0.53
CA CYS A 39 -7.15 -9.30 1.71
C CYS A 39 -6.81 -8.33 2.83
N ILE A 40 -7.26 -8.62 4.05
CA ILE A 40 -6.89 -7.89 5.26
C ILE A 40 -5.69 -8.57 5.91
N LEU A 41 -4.58 -7.84 5.99
CA LEU A 41 -3.39 -8.26 6.71
C LEU A 41 -3.38 -7.58 8.08
N ARG A 42 -3.93 -8.28 9.08
CA ARG A 42 -4.06 -7.79 10.45
C ARG A 42 -2.98 -8.41 11.33
N LEU A 43 -2.20 -7.55 11.97
CA LEU A 43 -1.22 -7.99 12.94
C LEU A 43 -1.89 -8.31 14.28
N SER A 44 -1.54 -9.46 14.90
CA SER A 44 -1.92 -9.76 16.27
C SER A 44 -1.30 -8.76 17.25
N LYS A 45 -1.70 -8.81 18.53
CA LYS A 45 -1.08 -7.96 19.56
C LYS A 45 0.43 -8.20 19.64
N GLU A 46 0.84 -9.45 19.69
CA GLU A 46 2.24 -9.87 19.71
C GLU A 46 2.96 -9.52 18.38
N GLY A 47 2.24 -9.59 17.27
CA GLY A 47 2.75 -9.19 15.96
C GLY A 47 3.10 -7.71 15.90
N LYS A 48 2.29 -6.85 16.50
CA LYS A 48 2.53 -5.39 16.56
C LYS A 48 3.74 -4.98 17.40
N GLU A 49 4.19 -5.85 18.30
CA GLU A 49 5.43 -5.63 19.06
C GLU A 49 6.69 -5.84 18.20
N LYS A 50 6.59 -6.62 17.14
CA LYS A 50 7.72 -7.01 16.27
C LYS A 50 7.66 -6.36 14.88
N LEU A 51 6.48 -6.00 14.41
CA LEU A 51 6.25 -5.50 13.06
C LEU A 51 5.28 -4.32 13.07
N LEU A 52 5.71 -3.19 12.53
CA LEU A 52 4.84 -2.02 12.35
C LEU A 52 3.97 -2.21 11.09
N PRO A 53 2.67 -1.85 11.13
CA PRO A 53 1.81 -1.86 9.94
C PRO A 53 2.38 -1.04 8.78
N GLU A 54 2.98 0.11 9.08
CA GLU A 54 3.65 0.99 8.10
C GLU A 54 4.84 0.30 7.44
N PHE A 55 5.63 -0.45 8.24
CA PHE A 55 6.75 -1.21 7.69
C PHE A 55 6.27 -2.39 6.86
N LEU A 56 5.23 -3.10 7.30
CA LEU A 56 4.59 -4.15 6.50
C LEU A 56 4.11 -3.62 5.16
N LEU A 57 3.46 -2.45 5.14
CA LEU A 57 3.04 -1.80 3.89
C LEU A 57 4.24 -1.54 2.98
N GLN A 58 5.33 -0.98 3.48
CA GLN A 58 6.54 -0.72 2.68
C GLN A 58 7.16 -2.01 2.14
N GLN A 59 7.16 -3.10 2.93
CA GLN A 59 7.60 -4.41 2.45
C GLN A 59 6.73 -4.90 1.28
N ILE A 60 5.41 -4.80 1.41
CA ILE A 60 4.48 -5.23 0.34
C ILE A 60 4.68 -4.39 -0.93
N LEU A 61 4.91 -3.10 -0.80
CA LEU A 61 5.13 -2.20 -1.94
C LEU A 61 6.54 -2.33 -2.56
N SER A 62 7.46 -3.03 -1.90
CA SER A 62 8.82 -3.22 -2.41
C SER A 62 8.84 -4.09 -3.67
N ASP A 63 9.79 -3.82 -4.58
CA ASP A 63 10.00 -4.60 -5.80
C ASP A 63 10.13 -6.10 -5.50
N ARG A 64 10.75 -6.45 -4.37
CA ARG A 64 10.95 -7.84 -3.93
C ARG A 64 9.62 -8.58 -3.73
N ILE A 65 8.65 -7.96 -3.06
CA ILE A 65 7.35 -8.58 -2.83
C ILE A 65 6.47 -8.45 -4.08
N GLN A 66 6.54 -7.34 -4.80
CA GLN A 66 5.82 -7.18 -6.06
C GLN A 66 6.26 -8.21 -7.09
N GLN A 67 7.54 -8.59 -7.11
CA GLN A 67 8.02 -9.69 -7.96
C GLN A 67 7.40 -11.03 -7.52
N GLN A 68 7.32 -11.34 -6.22
CA GLN A 68 6.65 -12.56 -5.73
C GLN A 68 5.16 -12.58 -6.10
N VAL A 69 4.48 -11.42 -6.06
CA VAL A 69 3.10 -11.27 -6.54
C VAL A 69 3.00 -11.64 -8.03
N MET A 70 3.90 -11.14 -8.86
CA MET A 70 3.93 -11.44 -10.30
C MET A 70 4.24 -12.91 -10.57
N ASP A 71 5.17 -13.51 -9.85
CA ASP A 71 5.54 -14.91 -9.99
C ASP A 71 4.36 -15.83 -9.65
N CYS A 72 3.57 -15.50 -8.64
CA CYS A 72 2.35 -16.20 -8.28
C CYS A 72 1.29 -16.14 -9.38
N GLN A 73 1.23 -15.08 -10.18
CA GLN A 73 0.30 -14.94 -11.29
C GLN A 73 0.72 -15.78 -12.51
N ASN A 74 2.02 -15.82 -12.79
CA ASN A 74 2.56 -16.53 -13.96
C ASN A 74 2.45 -18.05 -13.85
N GLY A 75 2.26 -18.60 -12.64
CA GLY A 75 2.18 -20.04 -12.37
C GLY A 75 0.76 -20.62 -12.31
N GLY A 76 -0.29 -19.84 -12.45
CA GLY A 76 -1.67 -20.28 -12.20
C GLY A 76 -2.67 -19.89 -13.28
N SER A 77 -3.71 -20.72 -13.45
CA SER A 77 -4.82 -20.49 -14.39
C SER A 77 -5.85 -19.45 -13.89
N ARG A 78 -5.63 -18.80 -12.76
CA ARG A 78 -6.53 -17.81 -12.16
C ARG A 78 -5.81 -16.49 -11.92
N GLU A 79 -6.42 -15.41 -12.37
CA GLU A 79 -5.97 -14.03 -12.12
C GLU A 79 -6.23 -13.64 -10.66
N GLY A 80 -5.35 -14.00 -9.73
CA GLY A 80 -5.48 -13.63 -8.33
C GLY A 80 -4.50 -14.34 -7.40
N LEU A 81 -4.27 -13.74 -6.24
CA LEU A 81 -3.51 -14.34 -5.15
C LEU A 81 -4.47 -15.10 -4.22
N ASN A 82 -4.06 -16.27 -3.77
CA ASN A 82 -4.73 -16.97 -2.67
C ASN A 82 -4.05 -16.65 -1.33
N PHE A 83 -4.73 -16.95 -0.21
CA PHE A 83 -4.23 -16.64 1.13
C PHE A 83 -2.93 -17.41 1.47
N GLN A 84 -2.74 -18.62 0.93
CA GLN A 84 -1.52 -19.38 1.16
C GLN A 84 -0.31 -18.72 0.48
N GLN A 85 -0.46 -18.26 -0.76
CA GLN A 85 0.58 -17.52 -1.47
C GLN A 85 0.99 -16.25 -0.73
N ILE A 86 0.01 -15.54 -0.14
CA ILE A 86 0.28 -14.35 0.66
C ILE A 86 1.01 -14.69 1.95
N ALA A 87 0.62 -15.80 2.60
CA ALA A 87 1.28 -16.27 3.82
C ALA A 87 2.74 -16.72 3.56
N ASP A 88 3.03 -17.16 2.35
CA ASP A 88 4.37 -17.61 1.93
C ASP A 88 5.28 -16.44 1.50
N PHE A 89 4.80 -15.18 1.49
CA PHE A 89 5.64 -14.04 1.17
C PHE A 89 6.81 -13.91 2.13
N ASN A 90 7.99 -13.85 1.56
CA ASN A 90 9.23 -13.77 2.33
C ASN A 90 9.59 -12.31 2.64
N ILE A 91 9.23 -11.82 3.82
CA ILE A 91 9.52 -10.46 4.30
C ILE A 91 10.73 -10.46 5.24
N VAL A 92 11.47 -9.35 5.26
CA VAL A 92 12.58 -9.12 6.20
C VAL A 92 12.10 -8.20 7.31
N ILE A 93 12.27 -8.63 8.56
CA ILE A 93 11.80 -7.90 9.73
C ILE A 93 13.01 -7.50 10.58
N PRO A 94 13.56 -6.27 10.43
CA PRO A 94 14.59 -5.74 11.32
C PRO A 94 13.99 -5.40 12.69
N ASP A 95 14.83 -4.96 13.63
CA ASP A 95 14.31 -4.51 14.92
C ASP A 95 13.35 -3.30 14.79
N ILE A 96 12.47 -3.14 15.78
CA ILE A 96 11.38 -2.17 15.71
C ILE A 96 11.86 -0.72 15.59
N ASN A 97 13.05 -0.39 16.12
CA ASN A 97 13.60 0.96 16.04
C ASN A 97 14.13 1.24 14.62
N GLU A 98 14.69 0.24 13.98
CA GLU A 98 15.13 0.34 12.60
C GLU A 98 13.92 0.47 11.65
N GLN A 99 12.87 -0.31 11.88
CA GLN A 99 11.60 -0.14 11.14
C GLN A 99 11.07 1.30 11.25
N ARG A 100 11.07 1.89 12.46
CA ARG A 100 10.62 3.29 12.65
C ARG A 100 11.49 4.28 11.88
N LYS A 101 12.81 4.09 11.87
CA LYS A 101 13.73 4.96 11.11
C LYS A 101 13.45 4.87 9.61
N ILE A 102 13.33 3.65 9.08
CA ILE A 102 13.06 3.42 7.66
C ILE A 102 11.71 4.06 7.28
N CYS A 103 10.63 3.78 8.01
CA CYS A 103 9.32 4.37 7.74
C CYS A 103 9.34 5.90 7.83
N GLY A 104 10.05 6.47 8.81
CA GLY A 104 10.20 7.92 8.94
C GLY A 104 10.91 8.57 7.76
N MET A 105 11.97 7.93 7.25
CA MET A 105 12.68 8.39 6.06
C MET A 105 11.78 8.32 4.82
N LEU A 106 11.14 7.18 4.58
CA LEU A 106 10.26 6.99 3.42
C LEU A 106 9.10 7.98 3.44
N ASN A 107 8.44 8.16 4.58
CA ASN A 107 7.36 9.15 4.73
C ASN A 107 7.82 10.58 4.44
N THR A 108 9.06 10.93 4.78
CA THR A 108 9.63 12.25 4.45
C THR A 108 9.77 12.43 2.94
N PHE A 109 10.20 11.39 2.22
CA PHE A 109 10.25 11.42 0.76
C PHE A 109 8.87 11.49 0.13
N ASP A 110 7.90 10.70 0.61
CA ASP A 110 6.52 10.72 0.12
C ASP A 110 5.89 12.11 0.30
N CYS A 111 6.06 12.74 1.46
CA CYS A 111 5.61 14.10 1.71
C CYS A 111 6.24 15.12 0.75
N LYS A 112 7.51 14.94 0.41
CA LYS A 112 8.19 15.81 -0.55
C LYS A 112 7.64 15.60 -1.96
N VAL A 113 7.46 14.37 -2.40
CA VAL A 113 6.88 14.05 -3.72
C VAL A 113 5.50 14.67 -3.84
N ILE A 114 4.60 14.48 -2.87
CA ILE A 114 3.25 15.06 -2.87
C ILE A 114 3.29 16.59 -2.96
N ARG A 115 4.22 17.23 -2.25
CA ARG A 115 4.40 18.70 -2.32
C ARG A 115 4.80 19.16 -3.72
N GLU A 116 5.77 18.49 -4.33
CA GLU A 116 6.25 18.84 -5.66
C GLU A 116 5.17 18.60 -6.74
N GLU A 117 4.42 17.51 -6.64
CA GLU A 117 3.27 17.23 -7.52
C GLU A 117 2.17 18.30 -7.39
N THR A 118 1.87 18.73 -6.16
CA THR A 118 0.89 19.80 -5.91
C THR A 118 1.37 21.11 -6.53
N SER A 119 2.64 21.45 -6.37
CA SER A 119 3.26 22.65 -6.97
C SER A 119 3.22 22.60 -8.49
N LEU A 120 3.58 21.45 -9.08
CA LEU A 120 3.51 21.24 -10.52
C LEU A 120 2.09 21.43 -11.07
N ASN A 121 1.08 20.83 -10.41
CA ASN A 121 -0.31 20.98 -10.82
C ASN A 121 -0.80 22.43 -10.74
N ALA A 122 -0.39 23.18 -9.72
CA ALA A 122 -0.71 24.61 -9.60
C ALA A 122 -0.08 25.42 -10.76
N LEU A 123 1.16 25.15 -11.12
CA LEU A 123 1.85 25.79 -12.25
C LEU A 123 1.20 25.45 -13.59
N LEU A 124 0.81 24.18 -13.80
CA LEU A 124 0.09 23.76 -15.01
C LEU A 124 -1.25 24.47 -15.15
N ASN A 125 -2.00 24.59 -14.06
CA ASN A 125 -3.28 25.33 -14.05
C ASN A 125 -3.08 26.82 -14.33
N LEU A 126 -2.05 27.45 -13.74
CA LEU A 126 -1.70 28.84 -14.03
C LEU A 126 -1.33 29.03 -15.51
N ARG A 127 -0.50 28.15 -16.05
CA ARG A 127 -0.13 28.16 -17.48
C ARG A 127 -1.37 28.06 -18.36
N ALA A 128 -2.28 27.14 -18.09
CA ALA A 128 -3.52 26.96 -18.86
C ALA A 128 -4.39 28.24 -18.81
N SER A 129 -4.54 28.86 -17.63
CA SER A 129 -5.28 30.10 -17.47
C SER A 129 -4.65 31.27 -18.26
N LEU A 130 -3.32 31.39 -18.24
CA LEU A 130 -2.62 32.42 -19.02
C LEU A 130 -2.78 32.21 -20.53
N MET A 131 -2.66 30.97 -20.99
CA MET A 131 -2.88 30.64 -22.41
C MET A 131 -4.28 31.05 -22.87
N GLN A 132 -5.31 30.77 -22.08
CA GLN A 132 -6.68 31.19 -22.40
C GLN A 132 -6.83 32.72 -22.46
N ARG A 133 -6.14 33.47 -21.62
CA ARG A 133 -6.22 34.95 -21.60
C ARG A 133 -5.41 35.62 -22.69
N LEU A 134 -4.35 35.00 -23.17
CA LEU A 134 -3.43 35.58 -24.14
C LEU A 134 -3.84 35.29 -25.59
N PHE A 135 -4.61 34.24 -25.83
CA PHE A 135 -4.95 33.74 -27.17
C PHE A 135 -6.47 33.71 -27.47
N ILE A 136 -7.26 34.49 -26.72
CA ILE A 136 -8.67 34.75 -27.04
C ILE A 136 -8.79 35.99 -27.90
#